data_b2dc26f660f0060fc0adaf172188b3b3
#
_entry.id   b2dc26f660f0060fc0adaf172188b3b3
#
_cell.length_a   1.000
_cell.length_b   1.000
_cell.length_c   1.000
_cell.angle_alpha   90.00
_cell.angle_beta   90.00
_cell.angle_gamma   90.00
#
_symmetry.space_group_name_H-M   'P 1'
#
loop_
_entity.id
_entity.type
_entity.pdbx_description
1 polymer ?
#
loop_
_entity_poly.entity_id
_entity_poly.type
_entity_poly.pdbx_seq_one_letter_code
_entity_poly.pdbx_strand_id
1 'polypeptide(L)'
;VEGITFFDDMPGVKHNYSYFPIFVDAEKYGMTRDELYCRMKEHNVLGRRYFYPLISTFSTYRGLQSAIPENLINAHRMADNVICLPMHHALGDGDIKRVLDCIM
;
A
#
# COMPACT_ATOMS: atom_id res chain seq x y z
N VAL A 1 -14.29 3.76 2.81
CA VAL A 1 -13.94 3.35 4.18
C VAL A 1 -13.12 4.47 4.79
N GLU A 2 -13.49 4.91 5.98
CA GLU A 2 -12.76 5.96 6.69
C GLU A 2 -11.30 5.49 6.95
N GLY A 3 -10.34 6.40 6.76
CA GLY A 3 -8.93 6.09 6.93
C GLY A 3 -8.28 5.31 5.78
N ILE A 4 -9.02 4.93 4.75
CA ILE A 4 -8.45 4.33 3.53
C ILE A 4 -8.59 5.31 2.37
N THR A 5 -7.48 5.60 1.70
CA THR A 5 -7.45 6.45 0.51
C THR A 5 -6.75 5.73 -0.64
N PHE A 6 -7.01 6.16 -1.86
CA PHE A 6 -6.39 5.67 -3.09
C PHE A 6 -6.30 6.80 -4.10
N PHE A 7 -5.59 6.58 -5.19
CA PHE A 7 -5.49 7.57 -6.26
C PHE A 7 -6.70 7.51 -7.18
N ASP A 8 -7.25 8.67 -7.50
CA ASP A 8 -8.23 8.80 -8.56
C ASP A 8 -7.60 8.62 -9.94
N ASP A 9 -8.39 8.19 -10.91
CA ASP A 9 -7.96 8.12 -12.29
C ASP A 9 -7.66 9.53 -12.83
N MET A 10 -6.51 9.69 -13.45
CA MET A 10 -6.12 10.98 -14.04
C MET A 10 -6.90 11.25 -15.32
N PRO A 11 -7.51 12.45 -15.49
CA PRO A 11 -8.21 12.81 -16.71
C PRO A 11 -7.33 12.65 -17.96
N GLY A 12 -7.87 12.02 -19.00
CA GLY A 12 -7.16 11.79 -20.26
C GLY A 12 -6.11 10.67 -20.24
N VAL A 13 -5.97 9.94 -19.15
CA VAL A 13 -5.06 8.80 -19.02
C VAL A 13 -5.87 7.51 -18.94
N LYS A 14 -5.56 6.55 -19.83
CA LYS A 14 -6.06 5.18 -19.68
C LYS A 14 -5.08 4.39 -18.81
N HIS A 15 -5.43 4.20 -17.56
CA HIS A 15 -4.59 3.48 -16.60
C HIS A 15 -4.54 1.98 -16.93
N ASN A 16 -3.37 1.35 -16.76
CA ASN A 16 -3.20 -0.10 -16.98
C ASN A 16 -3.41 -0.94 -15.71
N TYR A 17 -3.58 -0.29 -14.56
CA TYR A 17 -3.79 -0.92 -13.25
C TYR A 17 -2.79 -2.03 -12.91
N SER A 18 -1.50 -1.84 -13.27
CA SER A 18 -0.44 -2.79 -12.87
C SER A 18 -0.29 -2.89 -11.34
N TYR A 19 -0.66 -1.84 -10.63
CA TYR A 19 -0.78 -1.79 -9.17
C TYR A 19 -2.07 -1.08 -8.77
N PHE A 20 -2.64 -1.49 -7.64
CA PHE A 20 -3.74 -0.77 -7.00
C PHE A 20 -3.34 -0.42 -5.55
N PRO A 21 -2.57 0.67 -5.36
CA PRO A 21 -2.14 1.09 -4.03
C PRO A 21 -3.29 1.75 -3.28
N ILE A 22 -3.46 1.35 -2.03
CA ILE A 22 -4.26 2.04 -1.03
C ILE A 22 -3.34 2.54 0.10
N PHE A 23 -3.75 3.60 0.78
CA PHE A 23 -3.02 4.18 1.89
C PHE A 23 -3.86 4.10 3.15
N VAL A 24 -3.25 3.62 4.22
CA VAL A 24 -3.90 3.38 5.51
C VAL A 24 -3.53 4.50 6.47
N ASP A 25 -4.50 5.30 6.87
CA ASP A 25 -4.41 6.23 7.98
C ASP A 25 -4.85 5.49 9.25
N ALA A 26 -3.89 5.03 10.04
CA ALA A 26 -4.15 4.16 11.19
C ALA A 26 -5.03 4.81 12.26
N GLU A 27 -4.94 6.14 12.43
CA GLU A 27 -5.73 6.87 13.44
C GLU A 27 -7.22 6.88 13.08
N LYS A 28 -7.54 6.99 11.79
CA LYS A 28 -8.92 7.00 11.30
C LYS A 28 -9.46 5.62 11.01
N TYR A 29 -8.61 4.74 10.50
CA TYR A 29 -9.01 3.38 10.14
C TYR A 29 -9.09 2.45 11.37
N GLY A 30 -8.35 2.77 12.45
CA GLY A 30 -8.29 1.97 13.67
C GLY A 30 -7.33 0.78 13.58
N MET A 31 -6.52 0.68 12.52
CA MET A 31 -5.59 -0.41 12.27
C MET A 31 -4.44 0.11 11.40
N THR A 32 -3.21 -0.31 11.70
CA THR A 32 -2.05 0.02 10.88
C THR A 32 -2.05 -0.75 9.56
N ARG A 33 -1.26 -0.27 8.58
CA ARG A 33 -1.02 -0.97 7.34
C ARG A 33 -0.50 -2.41 7.56
N ASP A 34 0.36 -2.61 8.55
CA ASP A 34 0.93 -3.94 8.81
C ASP A 34 -0.07 -4.89 9.47
N GLU A 35 -0.93 -4.38 10.33
CA GLU A 35 -2.05 -5.17 10.89
C GLU A 35 -3.04 -5.56 9.79
N LEU A 36 -3.40 -4.62 8.90
CA LEU A 36 -4.22 -4.92 7.74
C LEU A 36 -3.57 -5.98 6.83
N TYR A 37 -2.26 -5.88 6.59
CA TYR A 37 -1.51 -6.88 5.83
C TYR A 37 -1.60 -8.28 6.46
N CYS A 38 -1.47 -8.39 7.79
CA CYS A 38 -1.60 -9.66 8.50
C CYS A 38 -3.04 -10.20 8.39
N ARG A 39 -4.05 -9.36 8.63
CA ARG A 39 -5.47 -9.71 8.47
C ARG A 39 -5.78 -10.23 7.07
N MET A 40 -5.29 -9.55 6.03
CA MET A 40 -5.46 -10.02 4.65
C MET A 40 -4.86 -11.41 4.44
N LYS A 41 -3.66 -11.67 4.96
CA LYS A 41 -3.01 -12.99 4.87
C LYS A 41 -3.82 -14.10 5.54
N GLU A 42 -4.39 -13.83 6.71
CA GLU A 42 -5.26 -14.78 7.43
C GLU A 42 -6.49 -15.18 6.59
N HIS A 43 -6.95 -14.29 5.70
CA HIS A 43 -8.05 -14.54 4.77
C HIS A 43 -7.59 -15.00 3.37
N ASN A 44 -6.33 -15.42 3.25
CA ASN A 44 -5.72 -15.85 1.98
C ASN A 44 -5.73 -14.75 0.88
N VAL A 45 -5.66 -13.49 1.28
CA VAL A 45 -5.50 -12.33 0.40
C VAL A 45 -4.08 -11.83 0.50
N LEU A 46 -3.33 -11.87 -0.60
CA LEU A 46 -1.91 -11.49 -0.64
C LEU A 46 -1.76 -10.05 -1.16
N GLY A 47 -1.88 -9.09 -0.27
CA GLY A 47 -1.47 -7.71 -0.53
C GLY A 47 0.06 -7.58 -0.60
N ARG A 48 0.56 -6.50 -1.16
CA ARG A 48 2.00 -6.23 -1.26
C ARG A 48 2.33 -4.84 -0.73
N ARG A 49 3.36 -4.76 0.12
CA ARG A 49 3.87 -3.50 0.66
C ARG A 49 4.90 -2.89 -0.30
N TYR A 50 4.47 -2.34 -1.41
CA TYR A 50 5.34 -1.74 -2.42
C TYR A 50 5.50 -0.22 -2.20
N PHE A 51 6.67 0.28 -2.05
CA PHE A 51 7.95 -0.40 -1.97
C PHE A 51 8.48 -0.26 -0.54
N TYR A 52 8.49 -1.33 0.18
CA TYR A 52 8.92 -1.38 1.56
C TYR A 52 9.88 -2.57 1.77
N PRO A 53 11.01 -2.39 2.47
CA PRO A 53 11.51 -1.10 3.01
C PRO A 53 12.04 -0.18 1.90
N LEU A 54 12.15 1.12 2.21
CA LEU A 54 12.75 2.10 1.28
C LEU A 54 14.22 1.77 0.99
N ILE A 55 14.66 1.99 -0.24
CA ILE A 55 16.06 1.78 -0.67
C ILE A 55 17.02 2.62 0.19
N SER A 56 16.62 3.83 0.57
CA SER A 56 17.39 4.73 1.45
C SER A 56 17.73 4.13 2.82
N THR A 57 16.97 3.12 3.28
CA THR A 57 17.21 2.45 4.55
C THR A 57 18.18 1.26 4.46
N PHE A 58 18.54 0.83 3.25
CA PHE A 58 19.46 -0.27 3.04
C PHE A 58 20.87 0.10 3.50
N SER A 59 21.59 -0.88 4.04
CA SER A 59 22.95 -0.67 4.58
C SER A 59 23.91 0.03 3.61
N THR A 60 23.77 -0.22 2.32
CA THR A 60 24.56 0.39 1.24
C THR A 60 24.28 1.89 1.09
N TYR A 61 23.06 2.36 1.36
CA TYR A 61 22.65 3.72 1.05
C TYR A 61 22.38 4.61 2.25
N ARG A 62 22.01 4.02 3.41
CA ARG A 62 21.59 4.77 4.61
C ARG A 62 22.60 5.79 5.15
N GLY A 63 23.88 5.67 4.76
CA GLY A 63 24.93 6.61 5.15
C GLY A 63 25.08 7.82 4.21
N LEU A 64 24.32 7.88 3.12
CA LEU A 64 24.38 8.99 2.16
C LEU A 64 23.56 10.19 2.65
N GLN A 65 24.03 11.41 2.36
CA GLN A 65 23.31 12.66 2.67
C GLN A 65 21.89 12.64 2.08
N SER A 66 21.73 12.12 0.85
CA SER A 66 20.43 12.00 0.17
C SER A 66 19.48 10.99 0.81
N ALA A 67 19.99 10.09 1.63
CA ALA A 67 19.20 9.04 2.30
C ALA A 67 18.71 9.45 3.70
N ILE A 68 19.08 10.63 4.17
CA ILE A 68 18.66 11.15 5.48
C ILE A 68 17.13 11.23 5.52
N PRO A 69 16.45 10.66 6.54
CA PRO A 69 14.98 10.61 6.61
C PRO A 69 14.30 11.97 6.48
N GLU A 70 14.90 13.03 7.02
CA GLU A 70 14.40 14.40 6.96
C GLU A 70 14.30 14.94 5.53
N ASN A 71 15.11 14.42 4.60
CA ASN A 71 15.04 14.75 3.19
C ASN A 71 13.99 13.92 2.43
N LEU A 72 13.46 12.87 3.06
CA LEU A 72 12.59 11.86 2.44
C LEU A 72 11.26 11.67 3.19
N ILE A 73 10.76 12.70 3.86
CA ILE A 73 9.56 12.64 4.71
C ILE A 73 8.37 12.03 3.97
N ASN A 74 8.10 12.45 2.74
CA ASN A 74 6.99 11.93 1.96
C ASN A 74 7.20 10.46 1.57
N ALA A 75 8.43 10.07 1.21
CA ALA A 75 8.74 8.68 0.86
C ALA A 75 8.56 7.75 2.05
N HIS A 76 9.02 8.14 3.24
CA HIS A 76 8.81 7.39 4.47
C HIS A 76 7.32 7.26 4.80
N ARG A 77 6.59 8.39 4.80
CA ARG A 77 5.14 8.37 5.07
C ARG A 77 4.40 7.44 4.10
N MET A 78 4.72 7.50 2.81
CA MET A 78 4.09 6.63 1.81
C MET A 78 4.46 5.17 2.02
N ALA A 79 5.72 4.85 2.25
CA ALA A 79 6.19 3.49 2.45
C ALA A 79 5.60 2.84 3.71
N ASP A 80 5.35 3.62 4.76
CA ASP A 80 4.79 3.12 6.01
C ASP A 80 3.28 2.83 5.91
N ASN A 81 2.57 3.52 5.01
CA ASN A 81 1.12 3.48 4.91
C ASN A 81 0.58 2.74 3.68
N VAL A 82 1.40 2.49 2.65
CA VAL A 82 0.96 1.88 1.40
C VAL A 82 0.81 0.36 1.50
N ILE A 83 -0.28 -0.15 0.94
CA ILE A 83 -0.43 -1.55 0.57
C ILE A 83 -1.09 -1.64 -0.80
N CYS A 84 -0.51 -2.44 -1.71
CA CYS A 84 -1.10 -2.72 -3.01
C CYS A 84 -2.02 -3.93 -2.90
N LEU A 85 -3.25 -3.76 -3.33
CA LEU A 85 -4.24 -4.83 -3.41
C LEU A 85 -3.89 -5.80 -4.56
N PRO A 86 -4.34 -7.06 -4.49
CA PRO A 86 -4.17 -7.99 -5.60
C PRO A 86 -4.80 -7.45 -6.88
N MET A 87 -4.02 -7.48 -7.96
CA MET A 87 -4.47 -7.06 -9.30
C MET A 87 -3.96 -8.05 -10.33
N HIS A 88 -4.85 -8.81 -10.94
CA HIS A 88 -4.54 -9.69 -12.08
C HIS A 88 -5.82 -10.01 -12.86
N HIS A 89 -5.66 -10.43 -14.11
CA HIS A 89 -6.75 -10.63 -15.07
C HIS A 89 -7.74 -11.75 -14.70
N ALA A 90 -7.37 -12.64 -13.78
CA ALA A 90 -8.21 -13.75 -13.34
C ALA A 90 -8.98 -13.49 -12.02
N LEU A 91 -8.97 -12.24 -11.52
CA LEU A 91 -9.79 -11.87 -10.37
C LEU A 91 -11.27 -11.90 -10.75
N GLY A 92 -12.03 -12.79 -10.11
CA GLY A 92 -13.48 -12.80 -10.21
C GLY A 92 -14.16 -11.96 -9.12
N ASP A 93 -15.47 -11.74 -9.25
CA ASP A 93 -16.26 -10.96 -8.30
C ASP A 93 -16.15 -11.52 -6.87
N GLY A 94 -16.05 -12.82 -6.70
CA GLY A 94 -15.84 -13.47 -5.40
C GLY A 94 -14.51 -13.15 -4.76
N ASP A 95 -13.44 -13.00 -5.57
CA ASP A 95 -12.12 -12.61 -5.08
C ASP A 95 -12.09 -11.14 -4.69
N ILE A 96 -12.70 -10.28 -5.51
CA ILE A 96 -12.84 -8.85 -5.22
C ILE A 96 -13.63 -8.67 -3.91
N LYS A 97 -14.75 -9.39 -3.76
CA LYS A 97 -15.53 -9.35 -2.52
C LYS A 97 -14.68 -9.76 -1.31
N ARG A 98 -13.89 -10.82 -1.40
CA ARG A 98 -13.01 -11.28 -0.32
C ARG A 98 -11.97 -10.20 0.07
N VAL A 99 -11.40 -9.51 -0.92
CA VAL A 99 -10.48 -8.39 -0.67
C VAL A 99 -11.19 -7.27 0.07
N LEU A 100 -12.39 -6.88 -0.38
CA LEU A 100 -13.18 -5.82 0.25
C LEU A 100 -13.61 -6.20 1.68
N ASP A 101 -14.01 -7.45 1.91
CA ASP A 101 -14.38 -7.95 3.25
C ASP A 101 -13.19 -7.89 4.25
N CYS A 102 -11.96 -7.91 3.77
CA CYS A 102 -10.77 -7.69 4.63
C CYS A 102 -10.60 -6.22 5.02
N ILE A 103 -11.10 -5.28 4.21
CA ILE A 103 -10.87 -3.84 4.39
C ILE A 103 -12.05 -3.18 5.10
N MET A 104 -13.24 -3.71 4.92
CA MET A 104 -14.48 -3.21 5.56
C MET A 104 -14.70 -3.80 6.94
#